data_c48dbc9916ad6d6ed077c716f3d0c7ab
#
_entry.id   c48dbc9916ad6d6ed077c716f3d0c7ab
#
_cell.length_a   1.000
_cell.length_b   1.000
_cell.length_c   1.000
_cell.angle_alpha   90.00
_cell.angle_beta   90.00
_cell.angle_gamma   90.00
#
_symmetry.space_group_name_H-M   'P 1'
#
loop_
_entity.id
_entity.type
_entity.pdbx_description
1 polymer ?
#
loop_
_entity_poly.entity_id
_entity_poly.type
_entity_poly.pdbx_seq_one_letter_code
_entity_poly.pdbx_strand_id
1 'polypeptide(L)'
;MPKSQIELPKEKIAAFCRRNHIRRLAIFGSALRSDFRPGSDLDVLVEFEPDHIPGLAFFGMQAELSATLGRPVDLNTPQFLSQSFRRQVQREAQVIYEQT
;
A
#
# COMPACT_ATOMS: atom_id res chain seq x y z
N MET A 1 -13.62 16.21 7.08
CA MET A 1 -12.16 16.41 7.23
C MET A 1 -11.41 15.21 6.71
N PRO A 2 -10.50 15.41 5.82
CA PRO A 2 -9.67 14.30 5.40
C PRO A 2 -8.80 13.86 6.56
N LYS A 3 -8.70 12.55 6.76
CA LYS A 3 -7.86 12.00 7.80
C LYS A 3 -6.43 11.84 7.33
N SER A 4 -6.23 11.80 6.04
CA SER A 4 -4.91 11.71 5.44
C SER A 4 -4.59 13.01 4.74
N GLN A 5 -3.35 13.45 4.85
CA GLN A 5 -2.89 14.64 4.16
C GLN A 5 -2.37 14.31 2.77
N ILE A 6 -2.54 13.09 2.34
CA ILE A 6 -2.06 12.62 1.04
C ILE A 6 -3.22 12.56 0.07
N GLU A 7 -3.09 13.27 -1.04
CA GLU A 7 -4.04 13.12 -2.13
C GLU A 7 -3.64 11.92 -2.96
N LEU A 8 -4.56 11.00 -3.16
CA LEU A 8 -4.27 9.76 -3.85
C LEU A 8 -5.09 9.69 -5.14
N PRO A 9 -4.45 9.31 -6.25
CA PRO A 9 -5.15 9.17 -7.52
C PRO A 9 -5.92 7.85 -7.54
N LYS A 10 -7.13 7.88 -7.00
CA LYS A 10 -7.91 6.65 -6.77
C LYS A 10 -8.10 5.79 -8.02
N GLU A 11 -8.34 6.41 -9.16
CA GLU A 11 -8.56 5.65 -10.38
C GLU A 11 -7.30 4.95 -10.85
N LYS A 12 -6.16 5.62 -10.72
CA LYS A 12 -4.87 5.02 -11.09
C LYS A 12 -4.51 3.88 -10.14
N ILE A 13 -4.80 4.07 -8.86
CA ILE A 13 -4.56 3.03 -7.87
C ILE A 13 -5.43 1.81 -8.17
N ALA A 14 -6.70 2.02 -8.47
CA ALA A 14 -7.60 0.91 -8.78
C ALA A 14 -7.14 0.16 -10.02
N ALA A 15 -6.72 0.87 -11.06
CA ALA A 15 -6.22 0.24 -12.29
C ALA A 15 -4.96 -0.57 -12.02
N PHE A 16 -4.05 -0.02 -11.22
CA PHE A 16 -2.83 -0.72 -10.80
C PHE A 16 -3.18 -2.01 -10.06
N CYS A 17 -4.11 -1.93 -9.13
CA CYS A 17 -4.51 -3.09 -8.34
C CYS A 17 -5.15 -4.17 -9.19
N ARG A 18 -6.03 -3.78 -10.11
CA ARG A 18 -6.68 -4.75 -10.99
C ARG A 18 -5.68 -5.45 -11.90
N ARG A 19 -4.71 -4.71 -12.44
CA ARG A 19 -3.69 -5.31 -13.32
C ARG A 19 -2.82 -6.31 -12.60
N ASN A 20 -2.60 -6.10 -11.32
CA ASN A 20 -1.68 -6.92 -10.54
C ASN A 20 -2.37 -7.89 -9.61
N HIS A 21 -3.67 -8.09 -9.77
CA HIS A 21 -4.45 -9.03 -8.95
C HIS A 21 -4.34 -8.75 -7.47
N ILE A 22 -4.35 -7.48 -7.11
CA ILE A 22 -4.31 -7.05 -5.73
C ILE A 22 -5.73 -7.00 -5.18
N ARG A 23 -5.94 -7.65 -4.04
CA ARG A 23 -7.23 -7.69 -3.38
C ARG A 23 -7.43 -6.49 -2.46
N ARG A 24 -6.38 -6.05 -1.79
CA ARG A 24 -6.45 -4.93 -0.85
C ARG A 24 -5.13 -4.18 -0.83
N LEU A 25 -5.22 -2.86 -0.74
CA LEU A 25 -4.06 -2.00 -0.62
C LEU A 25 -4.34 -1.01 0.50
N ALA A 26 -3.41 -0.86 1.44
CA ALA A 26 -3.60 0.00 2.59
C ALA A 26 -2.32 0.75 2.91
N ILE A 27 -2.47 1.93 3.52
CA ILE A 27 -1.36 2.75 3.98
C ILE A 27 -1.19 2.53 5.47
N PHE A 28 0.05 2.43 5.93
CA PHE A 28 0.32 2.32 7.36
C PHE A 28 1.59 3.09 7.71
N GLY A 29 1.94 3.10 8.98
CA GLY A 29 3.18 3.69 9.44
C GLY A 29 3.14 5.22 9.47
N SER A 30 4.24 5.85 9.10
CA SER A 30 4.40 7.29 9.25
C SER A 30 3.40 8.11 8.46
N ALA A 31 2.86 7.57 7.36
CA ALA A 31 1.88 8.28 6.55
C ALA A 31 0.60 8.61 7.32
N LEU A 32 0.33 7.88 8.40
CA LEU A 32 -0.86 8.10 9.21
C LEU A 32 -0.61 9.07 10.38
N ARG A 33 0.58 9.60 10.47
CA ARG A 33 0.96 10.52 11.55
C ARG A 33 0.91 11.95 11.05
N SER A 34 0.71 12.87 12.00
CA SER A 34 0.63 14.29 11.67
C SER A 34 1.97 14.87 11.20
N ASP A 35 3.07 14.21 11.48
CA ASP A 35 4.39 14.69 11.09
C ASP A 35 4.91 14.10 9.79
N PHE A 36 4.05 13.44 9.02
CA PHE A 36 4.45 12.88 7.73
C PHE A 36 4.87 14.02 6.78
N ARG A 37 5.99 13.83 6.11
CA ARG A 37 6.55 14.86 5.23
C ARG A 37 6.57 14.40 3.79
N PRO A 38 6.53 15.32 2.82
CA PRO A 38 6.51 14.97 1.40
C PRO A 38 7.70 14.14 0.97
N GLY A 39 8.75 14.03 1.43
CA GLY A 39 9.86 13.18 1.01
C GLY A 39 9.92 11.84 1.71
N SER A 40 9.03 11.60 2.67
CA SER A 40 9.05 10.36 3.43
C SER A 40 8.55 9.19 2.61
N ASP A 41 9.08 8.00 2.89
CA ASP A 41 8.61 6.77 2.27
C ASP A 41 7.18 6.48 2.69
N LEU A 42 6.37 6.06 1.76
CA LEU A 42 4.99 5.69 2.03
C LEU A 42 4.94 4.19 2.27
N ASP A 43 4.61 3.80 3.49
CA ASP A 43 4.49 2.39 3.84
C ASP A 43 3.15 1.85 3.38
N VAL A 44 3.18 0.85 2.53
CA VAL A 44 1.98 0.29 1.90
C VAL A 44 1.92 -1.20 2.16
N LEU A 45 0.75 -1.68 2.59
CA LEU A 45 0.49 -3.09 2.77
C LEU A 45 -0.36 -3.58 1.61
N VAL A 46 0.11 -4.61 0.92
CA VAL A 46 -0.61 -5.18 -0.22
C VAL A 46 -1.01 -6.61 0.07
N GLU A 47 -2.25 -6.95 -0.24
CA GLU A 47 -2.75 -8.31 -0.17
C GLU A 47 -3.23 -8.72 -1.55
N PHE A 48 -2.72 -9.85 -2.02
CA PHE A 48 -3.04 -10.36 -3.36
C PHE A 48 -4.22 -11.32 -3.34
N GLU A 49 -4.83 -11.50 -4.49
CA GLU A 49 -5.82 -12.56 -4.67
C GLU A 49 -5.16 -13.91 -4.41
N PRO A 50 -5.89 -14.90 -3.89
CA PRO A 50 -5.26 -16.12 -3.38
C PRO A 50 -4.33 -16.84 -4.35
N ASP A 51 -4.63 -16.88 -5.63
CA ASP A 51 -3.82 -17.62 -6.58
C ASP A 51 -2.86 -16.75 -7.38
N HIS A 52 -2.61 -15.52 -6.92
CA HIS A 52 -1.82 -14.56 -7.69
C HIS A 52 -0.67 -14.00 -6.87
N ILE A 53 0.26 -14.85 -6.50
CA ILE A 53 1.47 -14.43 -5.79
C ILE A 53 2.51 -14.03 -6.83
N PRO A 54 2.98 -12.79 -6.81
CA PRO A 54 3.75 -12.24 -7.95
C PRO A 54 5.21 -12.69 -8.05
N GLY A 55 5.81 -13.22 -7.01
CA GLY A 55 7.22 -13.54 -7.07
C GLY A 55 8.08 -12.32 -7.31
N LEU A 56 9.02 -12.39 -8.25
CA LEU A 56 9.94 -11.29 -8.53
C LEU A 56 9.25 -10.05 -9.10
N ALA A 57 8.08 -10.20 -9.68
CA ALA A 57 7.33 -9.07 -10.21
C ALA A 57 6.94 -8.09 -9.10
N PHE A 58 6.98 -8.53 -7.85
CA PHE A 58 6.68 -7.69 -6.70
C PHE A 58 7.55 -6.42 -6.67
N PHE A 59 8.83 -6.55 -7.01
CA PHE A 59 9.73 -5.41 -7.00
C PHE A 59 9.37 -4.39 -8.09
N GLY A 60 8.93 -4.88 -9.24
CA GLY A 60 8.46 -3.98 -10.29
C GLY A 60 7.18 -3.25 -9.89
N MET A 61 6.32 -3.91 -9.11
CA MET A 61 5.10 -3.27 -8.61
C MET A 61 5.43 -2.12 -7.67
N GLN A 62 6.44 -2.26 -6.83
CA GLN A 62 6.85 -1.20 -5.93
C GLN A 62 7.29 0.04 -6.72
N ALA A 63 8.10 -0.15 -7.75
CA ALA A 63 8.55 0.94 -8.59
C ALA A 63 7.39 1.60 -9.33
N GLU A 64 6.47 0.80 -9.84
CA GLU A 64 5.31 1.33 -10.55
C GLU A 64 4.42 2.16 -9.64
N LEU A 65 4.15 1.64 -8.44
CA LEU A 65 3.31 2.37 -7.49
C LEU A 65 3.99 3.66 -7.02
N SER A 66 5.31 3.63 -6.82
CA SER A 66 6.05 4.83 -6.47
C SER A 66 5.88 5.90 -7.55
N ALA A 67 5.99 5.52 -8.82
CA ALA A 67 5.80 6.45 -9.93
C ALA A 67 4.36 6.97 -9.98
N THR A 68 3.39 6.10 -9.72
CA THR A 68 1.98 6.47 -9.74
C THR A 68 1.66 7.49 -8.65
N LEU A 69 2.24 7.30 -7.47
CA LEU A 69 1.95 8.17 -6.33
C LEU A 69 2.90 9.36 -6.23
N GLY A 70 3.95 9.39 -7.04
CA GLY A 70 4.88 10.51 -7.05
C GLY A 70 5.77 10.60 -5.82
N ARG A 71 6.00 9.48 -5.13
CA ARG A 71 6.86 9.44 -3.96
C ARG A 71 7.36 8.02 -3.71
N PRO A 72 8.45 7.87 -2.96
CA PRO A 72 8.95 6.52 -2.65
C PRO A 72 7.90 5.70 -1.90
N VAL A 73 7.74 4.47 -2.31
CA VAL A 73 6.80 3.53 -1.69
C VAL A 73 7.59 2.34 -1.17
N ASP A 74 7.30 1.94 0.05
CA ASP A 74 7.83 0.72 0.64
C ASP A 74 6.69 -0.30 0.68
N LEU A 75 6.71 -1.25 -0.24
CA LEU A 75 5.62 -2.18 -0.43
C LEU A 75 5.86 -3.44 0.40
N ASN A 76 4.88 -3.81 1.21
CA ASN A 76 4.96 -4.94 2.13
C ASN A 76 3.76 -5.85 1.99
N THR A 77 3.97 -7.15 2.19
CA THR A 77 2.85 -8.09 2.30
C THR A 77 2.74 -8.53 3.75
N PRO A 78 1.56 -9.03 4.20
CA PRO A 78 1.44 -9.50 5.57
C PRO A 78 2.46 -10.57 5.94
N GLN A 79 2.87 -11.39 4.98
CA GLN A 79 3.82 -12.46 5.24
C GLN A 79 5.22 -11.96 5.60
N PHE A 80 5.56 -10.74 5.18
CA PHE A 80 6.88 -10.15 5.47
C PHE A 80 6.94 -9.53 6.85
N LEU A 81 5.81 -9.39 7.53
CA LEU A 81 5.75 -8.75 8.83
C LEU A 81 5.74 -9.80 9.94
N SER A 82 6.35 -9.48 11.09
CA SER A 82 6.22 -10.35 12.25
C SER A 82 4.75 -10.44 12.64
N GLN A 83 4.38 -11.51 13.33
CA GLN A 83 2.98 -11.74 13.67
C GLN A 83 2.39 -10.60 14.50
N SER A 84 3.12 -10.13 15.50
CA SER A 84 2.65 -9.02 16.34
C SER A 84 2.49 -7.74 15.54
N PHE A 85 3.50 -7.42 14.74
CA PHE A 85 3.48 -6.21 13.95
C PHE A 85 2.39 -6.26 12.89
N ARG A 86 2.17 -7.45 12.30
CA ARG A 86 1.10 -7.63 11.32
C ARG A 86 -0.26 -7.27 11.90
N ARG A 87 -0.54 -7.73 13.11
CA ARG A 87 -1.82 -7.42 13.76
C ARG A 87 -1.97 -5.92 13.99
N GLN A 88 -0.92 -5.28 14.45
CA GLN A 88 -0.95 -3.84 14.69
C GLN A 88 -1.19 -3.08 13.40
N VAL A 89 -0.47 -3.43 12.34
CA VAL A 89 -0.60 -2.78 11.05
C VAL A 89 -2.01 -2.96 10.49
N GLN A 90 -2.56 -4.17 10.59
CA GLN A 90 -3.88 -4.45 10.05
C GLN A 90 -4.98 -3.69 10.80
N ARG A 91 -4.79 -3.40 12.08
CA ARG A 91 -5.74 -2.60 12.83
C ARG A 91 -5.65 -1.12 12.51
N GLU A 92 -4.44 -0.61 12.26
CA GLU A 92 -4.20 0.82 12.12
C GLU A 92 -4.16 1.27 10.66
N ALA A 93 -3.98 0.36 9.72
CA ALA A 93 -3.82 0.70 8.33
C ALA A 93 -5.08 1.32 7.75
N GLN A 94 -4.90 2.31 6.88
CA GLN A 94 -6.00 2.93 6.17
C GLN A 94 -6.10 2.29 4.80
N VAL A 95 -7.23 1.62 4.53
CA VAL A 95 -7.45 0.96 3.25
C VAL A 95 -7.68 2.02 2.17
N ILE A 96 -6.93 1.93 1.08
CA ILE A 96 -7.08 2.85 -0.05
C ILE A 96 -7.63 2.14 -1.29
N TYR A 97 -7.66 0.83 -1.29
CA TYR A 97 -8.31 0.04 -2.34
C TYR A 97 -8.72 -1.30 -1.76
N GLU A 98 -9.92 -1.73 -2.08
CA GLU A 98 -10.39 -3.05 -1.68
C GLU A 98 -11.30 -3.60 -2.77
N GLN A 99 -11.03 -4.84 -3.16
CA GLN A 99 -11.84 -5.53 -4.17
C GLN A 99 -13.18 -5.90 -3.58
N THR A 100 -14.23 -5.65 -4.33
CA THR A 100 -15.59 -6.00 -3.89
C THR A 100 -16.00 -7.39 -4.31
#